data_5e3089171f418ea70cd5ceb7ac09a8a2
#
_entry.id   5e3089171f418ea70cd5ceb7ac09a8a2
#
_cell.length_a   1.000
_cell.length_b   1.000
_cell.length_c   1.000
_cell.angle_alpha   90.00
_cell.angle_beta   90.00
_cell.angle_gamma   90.00
#
_symmetry.space_group_name_H-M   'P 1'
#
loop_
_entity.id
_entity.type
_entity.pdbx_description
1 polymer ?
#
loop_
_entity_poly.entity_id
_entity_poly.type
_entity_poly.pdbx_seq_one_letter_code
_entity_poly.pdbx_strand_id
1 'polypeptide(L)'
;MGELILREIQKKDNAEVAMLIREILVDMGVPKVGTAYEDKALDTMYQEYNKPRSRYFVAEKDNHILGCAGIAPLQNAEEDICELQKMYVSKDSRGQGVAQQLISVCLKVSKTFGFSSCYLETMPYMNAAQGLYKKNGFEFIQERMGDTGHHSCPVFMIKHL
;
A
#
# COMPACT_ATOMS: atom_id res chain seq x y z
N MET A 1 -25.00 10.55 -3.22
CA MET A 1 -23.54 10.59 -3.00
C MET A 1 -23.19 9.90 -1.70
N GLY A 2 -22.44 8.83 -1.81
CA GLY A 2 -22.05 8.04 -0.66
C GLY A 2 -20.90 8.63 0.09
N GLU A 3 -20.74 8.18 1.32
CA GLU A 3 -19.63 8.51 2.18
C GLU A 3 -18.46 7.55 1.91
N LEU A 4 -17.24 8.06 2.02
CA LEU A 4 -16.05 7.20 1.90
C LEU A 4 -15.91 6.36 3.16
N ILE A 5 -15.82 5.05 2.98
CA ILE A 5 -15.70 4.08 4.07
C ILE A 5 -14.35 3.39 3.97
N LEU A 6 -13.54 3.49 5.04
CA LEU A 6 -12.29 2.74 5.19
C LEU A 6 -12.59 1.48 5.99
N ARG A 7 -12.29 0.32 5.41
CA ARG A 7 -12.52 -0.96 6.10
C ARG A 7 -11.47 -1.99 5.70
N GLU A 8 -11.35 -3.04 6.49
CA GLU A 8 -10.47 -4.15 6.13
C GLU A 8 -11.01 -4.89 4.91
N ILE A 9 -10.10 -5.42 4.10
CA ILE A 9 -10.45 -6.22 2.94
C ILE A 9 -11.20 -7.48 3.39
N GLN A 10 -12.18 -7.88 2.59
CA GLN A 10 -12.92 -9.12 2.75
C GLN A 10 -12.67 -10.03 1.55
N LYS A 11 -12.89 -11.32 1.70
CA LYS A 11 -12.66 -12.28 0.62
C LYS A 11 -13.42 -11.91 -0.66
N LYS A 12 -14.62 -11.37 -0.53
CA LYS A 12 -15.45 -10.93 -1.65
C LYS A 12 -14.81 -9.79 -2.46
N ASP A 13 -13.85 -9.08 -1.89
CA ASP A 13 -13.21 -7.92 -2.54
C ASP A 13 -12.07 -8.33 -3.46
N ASN A 14 -11.59 -9.57 -3.39
CA ASN A 14 -10.39 -9.98 -4.12
C ASN A 14 -10.43 -9.65 -5.60
N ALA A 15 -11.51 -9.95 -6.29
CA ALA A 15 -11.61 -9.70 -7.73
C ALA A 15 -11.59 -8.21 -8.05
N GLU A 16 -12.31 -7.39 -7.31
CA GLU A 16 -12.38 -5.95 -7.54
C GLU A 16 -11.04 -5.27 -7.23
N VAL A 17 -10.37 -5.68 -6.15
CA VAL A 17 -9.05 -5.16 -5.78
C VAL A 17 -8.02 -5.52 -6.85
N ALA A 18 -8.01 -6.76 -7.32
CA ALA A 18 -7.09 -7.19 -8.37
C ALA A 18 -7.29 -6.38 -9.66
N MET A 19 -8.53 -6.16 -10.05
CA MET A 19 -8.87 -5.37 -11.22
C MET A 19 -8.41 -3.91 -11.06
N LEU A 20 -8.68 -3.30 -9.91
CA LEU A 20 -8.26 -1.92 -9.63
C LEU A 20 -6.75 -1.76 -9.74
N ILE A 21 -5.99 -2.64 -9.09
CA ILE A 21 -4.54 -2.55 -9.10
C ILE A 21 -4.00 -2.71 -10.52
N ARG A 22 -4.50 -3.68 -11.28
CA ARG A 22 -4.05 -3.92 -12.64
C ARG A 22 -4.39 -2.77 -13.59
N GLU A 23 -5.55 -2.15 -13.45
CA GLU A 23 -5.91 -0.96 -14.21
C GLU A 23 -4.95 0.20 -13.93
N ILE A 24 -4.62 0.41 -12.66
CA ILE A 24 -3.67 1.47 -12.28
C ILE A 24 -2.28 1.17 -12.84
N LEU A 25 -1.81 -0.06 -12.76
CA LEU A 25 -0.51 -0.44 -13.31
C LEU A 25 -0.45 -0.20 -14.82
N VAL A 26 -1.51 -0.52 -15.55
CA VAL A 26 -1.59 -0.24 -17.00
C VAL A 26 -1.55 1.26 -17.27
N ASP A 27 -2.31 2.05 -16.52
CA ASP A 27 -2.33 3.51 -16.65
C ASP A 27 -0.96 4.14 -16.36
N MET A 28 -0.17 3.53 -15.50
CA MET A 28 1.19 3.96 -15.20
C MET A 28 2.21 3.50 -16.23
N GLY A 29 1.79 2.76 -17.24
CA GLY A 29 2.68 2.25 -18.29
C GLY A 29 3.47 1.02 -17.90
N VAL A 30 3.08 0.32 -16.85
CA VAL A 30 3.74 -0.91 -16.41
C VAL A 30 3.44 -2.04 -17.39
N PRO A 31 4.45 -2.72 -17.96
CA PRO A 31 4.22 -3.86 -18.86
C PRO A 31 3.45 -4.98 -18.17
N LYS A 32 2.65 -5.70 -18.94
CA LYS A 32 1.84 -6.82 -18.40
C LYS A 32 2.66 -8.09 -18.14
N VAL A 33 3.85 -8.19 -18.71
CA VAL A 33 4.73 -9.36 -18.58
C VAL A 33 5.97 -9.02 -17.78
N GLY A 34 6.33 -9.88 -16.83
CA GLY A 34 7.52 -9.73 -16.01
C GLY A 34 7.45 -8.63 -14.96
N THR A 35 6.25 -8.20 -14.59
CA THR A 35 6.03 -7.10 -13.63
C THR A 35 5.01 -7.49 -12.58
N ALA A 36 4.73 -6.54 -11.67
CA ALA A 36 3.68 -6.71 -10.65
C ALA A 36 2.31 -7.07 -11.24
N TYR A 37 2.04 -6.70 -12.50
CA TYR A 37 0.77 -7.03 -13.16
C TYR A 37 0.49 -8.53 -13.17
N GLU A 38 1.53 -9.36 -13.33
CA GLU A 38 1.40 -10.83 -13.36
C GLU A 38 1.39 -11.47 -11.98
N ASP A 39 1.61 -10.71 -10.92
CA ASP A 39 1.67 -11.25 -9.57
C ASP A 39 0.33 -11.88 -9.19
N LYS A 40 0.34 -13.18 -9.01
CA LYS A 40 -0.87 -13.94 -8.66
C LYS A 40 -1.42 -13.56 -7.28
N ALA A 41 -0.57 -13.03 -6.40
CA ALA A 41 -1.00 -12.56 -5.08
C ALA A 41 -2.05 -11.45 -5.19
N LEU A 42 -2.07 -10.69 -6.30
CA LEU A 42 -3.10 -9.67 -6.52
C LEU A 42 -4.51 -10.24 -6.54
N ASP A 43 -4.66 -11.51 -6.91
CA ASP A 43 -5.98 -12.15 -7.01
C ASP A 43 -6.47 -12.69 -5.66
N THR A 44 -5.59 -12.75 -4.67
CA THR A 44 -5.88 -13.32 -3.35
C THR A 44 -5.41 -12.42 -2.22
N MET A 45 -5.63 -11.12 -2.35
CA MET A 45 -5.14 -10.14 -1.38
C MET A 45 -5.69 -10.36 0.03
N TYR A 46 -6.95 -10.79 0.15
CA TYR A 46 -7.51 -11.11 1.45
C TYR A 46 -6.66 -12.19 2.15
N GLN A 47 -6.36 -13.27 1.44
CA GLN A 47 -5.56 -14.37 2.00
C GLN A 47 -4.12 -13.95 2.28
N GLU A 48 -3.55 -13.12 1.40
CA GLU A 48 -2.17 -12.64 1.56
C GLU A 48 -1.97 -11.83 2.85
N TYR A 49 -2.99 -11.07 3.26
CA TYR A 49 -2.91 -10.24 4.46
C TYR A 49 -3.65 -10.80 5.67
N ASN A 50 -4.25 -11.98 5.56
CA ASN A 50 -4.87 -12.68 6.68
C ASN A 50 -3.79 -13.48 7.45
N LYS A 51 -2.80 -12.75 7.96
CA LYS A 51 -1.63 -13.27 8.66
C LYS A 51 -1.37 -12.43 9.90
N PRO A 52 -0.64 -12.94 10.90
CA PRO A 52 -0.30 -12.14 12.08
C PRO A 52 0.38 -10.84 11.73
N ARG A 53 0.00 -9.76 12.40
CA ARG A 53 0.58 -8.42 12.27
C ARG A 53 0.51 -7.86 10.85
N SER A 54 -0.46 -8.32 10.07
CA SER A 54 -0.70 -7.88 8.70
C SER A 54 -2.16 -7.45 8.55
N ARG A 55 -2.40 -6.40 7.76
CA ARG A 55 -3.76 -5.93 7.43
C ARG A 55 -3.74 -5.27 6.07
N TYR A 56 -4.83 -5.42 5.36
CA TYR A 56 -5.04 -4.73 4.10
C TYR A 56 -6.38 -4.00 4.16
N PHE A 57 -6.40 -2.74 3.73
CA PHE A 57 -7.58 -1.88 3.79
C PHE A 57 -8.04 -1.49 2.40
N VAL A 58 -9.35 -1.33 2.28
CA VAL A 58 -9.97 -0.79 1.07
C VAL A 58 -10.74 0.47 1.43
N ALA A 59 -10.77 1.42 0.51
CA ALA A 59 -11.57 2.62 0.60
C ALA A 59 -12.74 2.47 -0.38
N GLU A 60 -13.95 2.41 0.16
CA GLU A 60 -15.16 2.14 -0.60
C GLU A 60 -16.09 3.34 -0.60
N LYS A 61 -16.70 3.62 -1.75
CA LYS A 61 -17.72 4.64 -1.88
C LYS A 61 -18.75 4.16 -2.89
N ASP A 62 -20.03 4.26 -2.54
CA ASP A 62 -21.14 3.83 -3.40
C ASP A 62 -20.95 2.38 -3.91
N ASN A 63 -20.49 1.49 -3.04
CA ASN A 63 -20.22 0.08 -3.32
C ASN A 63 -19.09 -0.19 -4.32
N HIS A 64 -18.24 0.81 -4.57
CA HIS A 64 -17.05 0.67 -5.43
C HIS A 64 -15.78 0.90 -4.63
N ILE A 65 -14.77 0.08 -4.85
CA ILE A 65 -13.46 0.24 -4.22
C ILE A 65 -12.66 1.27 -5.03
N LEU A 66 -12.27 2.36 -4.36
CA LEU A 66 -11.54 3.47 -4.96
C LEU A 66 -10.04 3.43 -4.67
N GLY A 67 -9.65 2.69 -3.67
CA GLY A 67 -8.26 2.61 -3.26
C GLY A 67 -8.03 1.49 -2.28
N CYS A 68 -6.76 1.17 -2.07
CA CYS A 68 -6.35 0.09 -1.19
C CYS A 68 -4.90 0.30 -0.71
N ALA A 69 -4.59 -0.22 0.45
CA ALA A 69 -3.24 -0.20 1.02
C ALA A 69 -3.16 -1.16 2.20
N GLY A 70 -1.97 -1.63 2.52
CA GLY A 70 -1.78 -2.50 3.65
C GLY A 70 -0.45 -2.36 4.33
N ILE A 71 -0.30 -3.06 5.45
CA ILE A 71 0.95 -3.20 6.18
C ILE A 71 1.19 -4.65 6.52
N ALA A 72 2.46 -5.00 6.56
CA ALA A 72 2.92 -6.33 6.97
C ALA A 72 4.32 -6.18 7.57
N PRO A 73 4.80 -7.18 8.34
CA PRO A 73 6.18 -7.15 8.81
C PRO A 73 7.14 -7.07 7.61
N LEU A 74 8.17 -6.23 7.73
CA LEU A 74 9.21 -6.16 6.69
C LEU A 74 10.02 -7.45 6.71
N GLN A 75 10.11 -8.12 5.55
CA GLN A 75 10.83 -9.38 5.44
C GLN A 75 12.33 -9.19 5.62
N ASN A 76 12.97 -10.11 6.35
CA ASN A 76 14.41 -10.09 6.62
C ASN A 76 14.89 -8.80 7.30
N ALA A 77 14.07 -8.24 8.18
CA ALA A 77 14.37 -7.09 8.99
C ALA A 77 13.99 -7.37 10.44
N GLU A 78 14.21 -6.40 11.33
CA GLU A 78 13.85 -6.53 12.73
C GLU A 78 12.32 -6.64 12.90
N GLU A 79 11.88 -7.35 13.92
CA GLU A 79 10.47 -7.66 14.16
C GLU A 79 9.60 -6.43 14.41
N ASP A 80 10.20 -5.32 14.80
CA ASP A 80 9.48 -4.09 15.09
C ASP A 80 9.36 -3.13 13.89
N ILE A 81 9.75 -3.59 12.69
CA ILE A 81 9.65 -2.80 11.46
C ILE A 81 8.59 -3.42 10.56
N CYS A 82 7.61 -2.61 10.16
CA CYS A 82 6.63 -3.01 9.15
C CYS A 82 6.89 -2.28 7.83
N GLU A 83 6.22 -2.74 6.79
CA GLU A 83 6.27 -2.13 5.46
C GLU A 83 4.87 -1.70 5.03
N LEU A 84 4.74 -0.46 4.55
CA LEU A 84 3.54 0.01 3.85
C LEU A 84 3.60 -0.57 2.44
N GLN A 85 2.57 -1.32 2.06
CA GLN A 85 2.57 -2.13 0.84
C GLN A 85 1.36 -1.88 -0.04
N LYS A 86 1.57 -1.99 -1.34
CA LYS A 86 0.52 -2.07 -2.36
C LYS A 86 -0.57 -1.01 -2.18
N MET A 87 -0.14 0.25 -2.00
CA MET A 87 -1.07 1.38 -1.95
C MET A 87 -1.37 1.85 -3.36
N TYR A 88 -2.64 1.78 -3.72
CA TYR A 88 -3.13 2.22 -5.02
C TYR A 88 -4.43 2.99 -4.86
N VAL A 89 -4.58 4.07 -5.60
CA VAL A 89 -5.80 4.88 -5.59
C VAL A 89 -6.24 5.09 -7.04
N SER A 90 -7.52 4.89 -7.31
CA SER A 90 -8.07 5.03 -8.65
C SER A 90 -7.81 6.44 -9.17
N LYS A 91 -7.53 6.55 -10.48
CA LYS A 91 -7.20 7.81 -11.12
C LYS A 91 -8.30 8.87 -10.91
N ASP A 92 -9.56 8.45 -11.01
CA ASP A 92 -10.70 9.36 -10.88
C ASP A 92 -10.96 9.82 -9.44
N SER A 93 -10.35 9.14 -8.47
CA SER A 93 -10.54 9.44 -7.05
C SER A 93 -9.38 10.21 -6.44
N ARG A 94 -8.35 10.53 -7.22
CA ARG A 94 -7.20 11.31 -6.74
C ARG A 94 -7.64 12.72 -6.39
N GLY A 95 -6.96 13.30 -5.39
CA GLY A 95 -7.29 14.62 -4.89
C GLY A 95 -8.48 14.67 -3.95
N GLN A 96 -9.05 13.53 -3.58
CA GLN A 96 -10.21 13.43 -2.68
C GLN A 96 -9.84 12.93 -1.28
N GLY A 97 -8.56 12.84 -0.97
CA GLY A 97 -8.10 12.43 0.35
C GLY A 97 -8.09 10.93 0.59
N VAL A 98 -8.34 10.11 -0.42
CA VAL A 98 -8.38 8.65 -0.27
C VAL A 98 -7.03 8.09 0.18
N ALA A 99 -5.95 8.49 -0.47
CA ALA A 99 -4.60 8.03 -0.11
C ALA A 99 -4.22 8.45 1.31
N GLN A 100 -4.55 9.68 1.69
CA GLN A 100 -4.28 10.18 3.05
C GLN A 100 -4.99 9.32 4.11
N GLN A 101 -6.25 8.99 3.88
CA GLN A 101 -7.00 8.16 4.82
C GLN A 101 -6.45 6.74 4.89
N LEU A 102 -6.04 6.17 3.76
CA LEU A 102 -5.41 4.85 3.72
C LEU A 102 -4.10 4.83 4.51
N ILE A 103 -3.24 5.83 4.30
CA ILE A 103 -1.99 5.94 5.07
C ILE A 103 -2.29 6.07 6.56
N SER A 104 -3.23 6.91 6.93
CA SER A 104 -3.58 7.14 8.33
C SER A 104 -4.03 5.86 9.04
N VAL A 105 -4.91 5.07 8.41
CA VAL A 105 -5.37 3.80 9.01
C VAL A 105 -4.25 2.78 9.08
N CYS A 106 -3.38 2.71 8.07
CA CYS A 106 -2.24 1.81 8.07
C CYS A 106 -1.26 2.13 9.20
N LEU A 107 -0.94 3.41 9.39
CA LEU A 107 -0.04 3.83 10.47
C LEU A 107 -0.63 3.57 11.85
N LYS A 108 -1.92 3.83 12.01
CA LYS A 108 -2.63 3.57 13.27
C LYS A 108 -2.58 2.09 13.64
N VAL A 109 -2.86 1.21 12.70
CA VAL A 109 -2.83 -0.24 12.91
C VAL A 109 -1.40 -0.71 13.17
N SER A 110 -0.41 -0.14 12.48
CA SER A 110 1.00 -0.46 12.72
C SER A 110 1.39 -0.19 14.18
N LYS A 111 0.98 0.94 14.73
CA LYS A 111 1.20 1.23 16.15
C LYS A 111 0.50 0.23 17.05
N THR A 112 -0.74 -0.11 16.74
CA THR A 112 -1.53 -1.08 17.52
C THR A 112 -0.84 -2.44 17.56
N PHE A 113 -0.20 -2.85 16.47
CA PHE A 113 0.55 -4.10 16.41
C PHE A 113 1.92 -4.05 17.11
N GLY A 114 2.33 -2.89 17.63
CA GLY A 114 3.59 -2.74 18.34
C GLY A 114 4.80 -2.50 17.45
N PHE A 115 4.61 -2.15 16.20
CA PHE A 115 5.73 -1.77 15.35
C PHE A 115 6.28 -0.41 15.80
N SER A 116 7.60 -0.26 15.76
CA SER A 116 8.27 1.00 16.11
C SER A 116 8.55 1.86 14.89
N SER A 117 8.61 1.26 13.71
CA SER A 117 8.88 1.98 12.45
C SER A 117 8.11 1.37 11.30
N CYS A 118 7.78 2.21 10.33
CA CYS A 118 7.16 1.81 9.07
C CYS A 118 8.06 2.22 7.92
N TYR A 119 8.37 1.27 7.06
CA TYR A 119 9.26 1.43 5.90
C TYR A 119 8.45 1.35 4.62
N LEU A 120 8.92 1.99 3.56
CA LEU A 120 8.36 1.83 2.21
C LEU A 120 9.43 2.01 1.14
N GLU A 121 9.13 1.50 -0.05
CA GLU A 121 9.93 1.71 -1.25
C GLU A 121 9.04 2.30 -2.34
N THR A 122 9.59 3.21 -3.13
CA THR A 122 8.86 3.90 -4.19
C THR A 122 9.80 4.25 -5.35
N MET A 123 9.26 4.86 -6.38
CA MET A 123 10.00 5.23 -7.59
C MET A 123 10.28 6.73 -7.61
N PRO A 124 11.39 7.17 -8.25
CA PRO A 124 11.75 8.60 -8.28
C PRO A 124 10.71 9.50 -8.94
N TYR A 125 9.95 8.96 -9.91
CA TYR A 125 8.95 9.75 -10.63
C TYR A 125 7.61 9.84 -9.91
N MET A 126 7.43 9.17 -8.78
CA MET A 126 6.19 9.22 -8.00
C MET A 126 6.21 10.39 -7.01
N ASN A 127 6.32 11.61 -7.53
CA ASN A 127 6.47 12.82 -6.72
C ASN A 127 5.27 13.11 -5.81
N ALA A 128 4.06 12.89 -6.31
CA ALA A 128 2.85 13.11 -5.52
C ALA A 128 2.79 12.16 -4.32
N ALA A 129 3.12 10.89 -4.55
CA ALA A 129 3.15 9.89 -3.48
C ALA A 129 4.23 10.22 -2.46
N GLN A 130 5.43 10.58 -2.92
CA GLN A 130 6.54 10.96 -2.02
C GLN A 130 6.18 12.17 -1.17
N GLY A 131 5.53 13.17 -1.75
CA GLY A 131 5.06 14.35 -1.02
C GLY A 131 4.07 13.99 0.07
N LEU A 132 3.15 13.05 -0.23
CA LEU A 132 2.19 12.57 0.73
C LEU A 132 2.86 11.78 1.87
N TYR A 133 3.84 10.95 1.54
CA TYR A 133 4.61 10.23 2.56
C TYR A 133 5.35 11.19 3.48
N LYS A 134 6.03 12.20 2.92
CA LYS A 134 6.71 13.23 3.72
C LYS A 134 5.75 13.97 4.64
N LYS A 135 4.59 14.32 4.13
CA LYS A 135 3.55 14.99 4.92
C LYS A 135 3.10 14.16 6.13
N ASN A 136 3.18 12.84 6.00
CA ASN A 136 2.82 11.91 7.07
C ASN A 136 4.01 11.51 7.95
N GLY A 137 5.15 12.16 7.80
CA GLY A 137 6.31 11.96 8.68
C GLY A 137 7.33 10.96 8.20
N PHE A 138 7.21 10.47 6.96
CA PHE A 138 8.25 9.62 6.37
C PHE A 138 9.44 10.46 5.94
N GLU A 139 10.63 9.92 6.13
CA GLU A 139 11.89 10.56 5.73
C GLU A 139 12.65 9.65 4.78
N PHE A 140 13.40 10.25 3.85
CA PHE A 140 14.25 9.48 2.93
C PHE A 140 15.42 8.87 3.68
N ILE A 141 15.76 7.63 3.33
CA ILE A 141 16.97 6.96 3.78
C ILE A 141 17.75 6.49 2.55
N GLN A 142 19.05 6.27 2.73
CA GLN A 142 19.95 5.98 1.59
C GLN A 142 20.04 4.51 1.24
N GLU A 143 19.76 3.62 2.19
CA GLU A 143 19.95 2.19 2.01
C GLU A 143 18.65 1.43 2.15
N ARG A 144 18.48 0.41 1.32
CA ARG A 144 17.35 -0.52 1.42
C ARG A 144 17.39 -1.28 2.73
N MET A 145 16.22 -1.48 3.34
CA MET A 145 16.06 -2.31 4.52
C MET A 145 15.34 -3.61 4.14
N GLY A 146 15.75 -4.71 4.76
CA GLY A 146 15.08 -5.99 4.58
C GLY A 146 15.07 -6.48 3.14
N ASP A 147 14.04 -7.26 2.81
CA ASP A 147 13.82 -7.80 1.47
C ASP A 147 12.35 -7.66 1.09
N THR A 148 12.02 -6.64 0.30
CA THR A 148 10.66 -6.37 -0.15
C THR A 148 10.30 -7.12 -1.43
N GLY A 149 11.31 -7.65 -2.13
CA GLY A 149 11.14 -8.18 -3.48
C GLY A 149 11.06 -7.11 -4.57
N HIS A 150 11.09 -5.83 -4.22
CA HIS A 150 10.95 -4.70 -5.16
C HIS A 150 12.33 -4.18 -5.59
N HIS A 151 13.13 -5.02 -6.23
CA HIS A 151 14.53 -4.70 -6.54
C HIS A 151 14.71 -3.49 -7.45
N SER A 152 13.67 -3.09 -8.18
CA SER A 152 13.72 -1.94 -9.08
C SER A 152 13.29 -0.62 -8.45
N CYS A 153 12.83 -0.61 -7.19
CA CYS A 153 12.42 0.61 -6.49
C CYS A 153 13.63 1.23 -5.78
N PRO A 154 14.20 2.36 -6.28
CA PRO A 154 15.43 2.91 -5.71
C PRO A 154 15.23 3.97 -4.62
N VAL A 155 14.00 4.32 -4.27
CA VAL A 155 13.70 5.33 -3.26
C VAL A 155 13.16 4.65 -2.01
N PHE A 156 13.81 4.88 -0.87
CA PHE A 156 13.48 4.26 0.41
C PHE A 156 13.10 5.33 1.42
N MET A 157 12.04 5.08 2.17
CA MET A 157 11.57 6.00 3.20
C MET A 157 11.21 5.25 4.47
N ILE A 158 11.34 5.91 5.61
CA ILE A 158 10.99 5.34 6.91
C ILE A 158 10.28 6.38 7.77
N LYS A 159 9.36 5.91 8.60
CA LYS A 159 8.72 6.71 9.63
C LYS A 159 8.83 5.98 10.96
N HIS A 160 9.29 6.70 11.99
CA HIS A 160 9.25 6.21 13.37
C HIS A 160 7.85 6.45 13.94
N LEU A 161 7.28 5.39 14.49
CA LEU A 161 5.89 5.39 14.97
C LEU A 161 5.76 5.85 16.42
#